data_d19c06bfe098e3af6548c56ca5884a9f
#
_entry.id   d19c06bfe098e3af6548c56ca5884a9f
#
_cell.length_a   1.000
_cell.length_b   1.000
_cell.length_c   1.000
_cell.angle_alpha   90.00
_cell.angle_beta   90.00
_cell.angle_gamma   90.00
#
_symmetry.space_group_name_H-M   'P 1'
#
loop_
_entity.id
_entity.type
_entity.pdbx_description
1 polymer ?
#
loop_
_entity_poly.entity_id
_entity_poly.type
_entity_poly.pdbx_seq_one_letter_code
_entity_poly.pdbx_strand_id
1 'polypeptide(L)'
;AEVGVNVWGAWNADFRYQVDSDTNETERSSFRFQYSPGEMKVINLGYRYARDSLEQTDLSFAWPLSKSWSTIGRFNYSLVEKESLDQYLGLEYSSCCWGIRVVGRQSVARSTGEQDKSISFQFILKGFSGLGSGATESLRRDILGYSRY
;
A
#
# COMPACT_ATOMS: atom_id res chain seq x y z
N ALA A 1 24.00 -5.02 3.01
CA ALA A 1 24.16 -3.61 2.62
C ALA A 1 22.79 -2.96 2.47
N GLU A 2 22.65 -1.74 2.95
CA GLU A 2 21.44 -0.92 2.84
C GLU A 2 21.82 0.38 2.15
N VAL A 3 21.14 0.69 1.06
CA VAL A 3 21.35 1.94 0.31
C VAL A 3 20.00 2.60 0.09
N GLY A 4 19.81 3.77 0.67
CA GLY A 4 18.65 4.64 0.41
C GLY A 4 19.10 5.85 -0.41
N VAL A 5 18.43 6.11 -1.52
CA VAL A 5 18.71 7.28 -2.39
C VAL A 5 17.46 8.13 -2.49
N ASN A 6 17.56 9.36 -2.03
CA ASN A 6 16.56 10.39 -2.30
C ASN A 6 16.92 11.09 -3.62
N VAL A 7 16.15 10.82 -4.65
CA VAL A 7 16.33 11.44 -5.97
C VAL A 7 15.28 12.53 -6.16
N TRP A 8 15.71 13.78 -6.05
CA TRP A 8 14.91 14.99 -6.31
C TRP A 8 13.47 14.98 -5.79
N GLY A 9 13.25 15.57 -4.62
CA GLY A 9 11.97 16.09 -4.07
C GLY A 9 10.70 15.22 -4.09
N ALA A 10 10.43 14.53 -5.19
CA ALA A 10 9.23 13.72 -5.38
C ALA A 10 9.49 12.21 -5.45
N TRP A 11 10.76 11.80 -5.62
CA TRP A 11 11.15 10.41 -5.83
C TRP A 11 11.98 9.90 -4.67
N ASN A 12 11.63 8.74 -4.16
CA ASN A 12 12.36 8.05 -3.11
C ASN A 12 12.57 6.59 -3.51
N ALA A 13 13.81 6.11 -3.44
CA ALA A 13 14.15 4.73 -3.71
C ALA A 13 14.96 4.16 -2.54
N ASP A 14 14.55 3.00 -2.06
CA ASP A 14 15.21 2.28 -0.97
C ASP A 14 15.54 0.87 -1.46
N PHE A 15 16.80 0.50 -1.35
CA PHE A 15 17.27 -0.82 -1.72
C PHE A 15 18.00 -1.45 -0.54
N ARG A 16 17.57 -2.64 -0.16
CA ARG A 16 18.19 -3.46 0.88
C ARG A 16 18.59 -4.79 0.32
N TYR A 17 19.82 -5.17 0.60
CA TYR A 17 20.38 -6.42 0.14
C TYR A 17 21.16 -7.11 1.25
N GLN A 18 20.83 -8.37 1.49
CA GLN A 18 21.48 -9.22 2.50
C GLN A 18 21.99 -10.49 1.85
N VAL A 19 23.26 -10.77 2.07
CA VAL A 19 23.95 -11.98 1.61
C VAL A 19 24.33 -12.80 2.83
N ASP A 20 24.17 -14.09 2.74
CA ASP A 20 24.72 -15.03 3.69
C ASP A 20 26.24 -15.12 3.47
N SER A 21 27.02 -14.89 4.53
CA SER A 21 28.49 -14.89 4.46
C SER A 21 29.10 -16.28 4.30
N ASP A 22 28.39 -17.33 4.66
CA ASP A 22 28.87 -18.71 4.61
C ASP A 22 28.64 -19.34 3.25
N THR A 23 27.50 -19.05 2.62
CA THR A 23 27.12 -19.61 1.32
C THR A 23 27.34 -18.67 0.15
N ASN A 24 27.59 -17.39 0.41
CA ASN A 24 27.69 -16.30 -0.58
C ASN A 24 26.45 -16.18 -1.49
N GLU A 25 25.29 -16.59 -0.98
CA GLU A 25 24.03 -16.54 -1.71
C GLU A 25 23.11 -15.46 -1.14
N THR A 26 22.23 -14.92 -1.98
CA THR A 26 21.28 -13.89 -1.56
C THR A 26 20.27 -14.46 -0.58
N GLU A 27 20.30 -14.01 0.65
CA GLU A 27 19.34 -14.40 1.69
C GLU A 27 18.05 -13.59 1.57
N ARG A 28 18.19 -12.27 1.44
CA ARG A 28 17.07 -11.35 1.32
C ARG A 28 17.41 -10.17 0.41
N SER A 29 16.45 -9.76 -0.38
CA SER A 29 16.51 -8.49 -1.09
C SER A 29 15.17 -7.78 -1.03
N SER A 30 15.20 -6.48 -0.93
CA SER A 30 14.00 -5.66 -1.04
C SER A 30 14.31 -4.37 -1.78
N PHE A 31 13.41 -4.03 -2.66
CA PHE A 31 13.41 -2.78 -3.39
C PHE A 31 12.09 -2.06 -3.12
N ARG A 32 12.16 -0.77 -2.81
CA ARG A 32 11.01 0.10 -2.66
C ARG A 32 11.23 1.37 -3.44
N PHE A 33 10.25 1.72 -4.21
CA PHE A 33 10.22 2.94 -4.99
C PHE A 33 8.94 3.72 -4.66
N GLN A 34 9.07 5.00 -4.38
CA GLN A 34 7.96 5.89 -4.06
C GLN A 34 8.03 7.14 -4.93
N TYR A 35 6.91 7.48 -5.51
CA TYR A 35 6.71 8.74 -6.22
C TYR A 35 5.62 9.55 -5.53
N SER A 36 5.98 10.72 -5.01
CA SER A 36 5.07 11.61 -4.28
C SER A 36 5.26 13.08 -4.73
N PRO A 37 4.68 13.49 -5.86
CA PRO A 37 4.89 14.82 -6.44
C PRO A 37 4.12 15.94 -5.71
N GLY A 38 3.37 15.64 -4.68
CA GLY A 38 2.61 16.63 -3.92
C GLY A 38 1.71 15.97 -2.88
N GLU A 39 0.99 16.79 -2.15
CA GLU A 39 0.05 16.31 -1.14
C GLU A 39 -0.98 15.37 -1.76
N MET A 40 -1.22 14.24 -1.10
CA MET A 40 -2.21 13.22 -1.47
C MET A 40 -1.97 12.53 -2.83
N LYS A 41 -0.79 12.72 -3.43
CA LYS A 41 -0.37 12.02 -4.64
C LYS A 41 0.78 11.11 -4.28
N VAL A 42 0.53 9.81 -4.25
CA VAL A 42 1.56 8.83 -3.95
C VAL A 42 1.36 7.56 -4.76
N ILE A 43 2.44 7.05 -5.29
CA ILE A 43 2.54 5.74 -5.92
C ILE A 43 3.74 5.06 -5.30
N ASN A 44 3.54 3.86 -4.78
CA ASN A 44 4.58 3.02 -4.21
C ASN A 44 4.66 1.72 -4.99
N LEU A 45 5.86 1.33 -5.34
CA LEU A 45 6.19 0.03 -5.89
C LEU A 45 7.19 -0.65 -4.98
N GLY A 46 6.89 -1.86 -4.54
CA GLY A 46 7.73 -2.67 -3.69
C GLY A 46 7.98 -4.04 -4.28
N TYR A 47 9.19 -4.55 -4.12
CA TYR A 47 9.55 -5.92 -4.38
C TYR A 47 10.29 -6.47 -3.18
N ARG A 48 9.94 -7.66 -2.74
CA ARG A 48 10.59 -8.37 -1.65
C ARG A 48 10.90 -9.80 -2.04
N TYR A 49 12.11 -10.18 -1.78
CA TYR A 49 12.59 -11.54 -1.95
C TYR A 49 13.21 -12.03 -0.64
N ALA A 50 12.86 -13.23 -0.23
CA ALA A 50 13.55 -13.99 0.80
C ALA A 50 13.65 -15.44 0.34
N ARG A 51 14.86 -15.99 0.42
CA ARG A 51 15.15 -17.35 -0.04
C ARG A 51 14.16 -18.36 0.53
N ASP A 52 13.67 -19.25 -0.30
CA ASP A 52 12.77 -20.38 0.00
C ASP A 52 11.46 -20.04 0.70
N SER A 53 11.13 -18.75 0.88
CA SER A 53 9.97 -18.40 1.66
C SER A 53 9.09 -17.28 1.07
N LEU A 54 9.66 -16.32 0.35
CA LEU A 54 8.91 -15.13 -0.03
C LEU A 54 9.44 -14.49 -1.32
N GLU A 55 8.55 -14.34 -2.28
CA GLU A 55 8.77 -13.47 -3.42
C GLU A 55 7.46 -12.73 -3.73
N GLN A 56 7.44 -11.43 -3.45
CA GLN A 56 6.21 -10.63 -3.50
C GLN A 56 6.45 -9.28 -4.17
N THR A 57 5.45 -8.86 -4.95
CA THR A 57 5.37 -7.52 -5.51
C THR A 57 4.19 -6.79 -4.89
N ASP A 58 4.42 -5.57 -4.46
CA ASP A 58 3.42 -4.69 -3.84
C ASP A 58 3.34 -3.38 -4.63
N LEU A 59 2.17 -3.06 -5.12
CA LEU A 59 1.85 -1.77 -5.73
C LEU A 59 0.76 -1.10 -4.93
N SER A 60 0.99 0.11 -4.45
CA SER A 60 -0.03 0.90 -3.79
C SER A 60 -0.04 2.34 -4.29
N PHE A 61 -1.21 2.95 -4.32
CA PHE A 61 -1.36 4.32 -4.76
C PHE A 61 -2.52 5.03 -4.07
N ALA A 62 -2.36 6.34 -3.94
CA ALA A 62 -3.44 7.27 -3.63
C ALA A 62 -3.32 8.45 -4.59
N TRP A 63 -4.40 8.78 -5.28
CA TRP A 63 -4.37 9.82 -6.30
C TRP A 63 -5.66 10.64 -6.31
N PRO A 64 -5.59 11.99 -6.27
CA PRO A 64 -6.74 12.84 -6.44
C PRO A 64 -7.17 12.87 -7.91
N LEU A 65 -8.40 12.52 -8.18
CA LEU A 65 -9.02 12.62 -9.52
C LEU A 65 -9.56 14.02 -9.78
N SER A 66 -10.03 14.68 -8.71
CA SER A 66 -10.51 16.04 -8.73
C SER A 66 -10.35 16.70 -7.36
N LYS A 67 -10.84 17.94 -7.19
CA LYS A 67 -10.82 18.64 -5.89
C LYS A 67 -11.57 17.88 -4.78
N SER A 68 -12.58 17.10 -5.14
CA SER A 68 -13.44 16.38 -4.19
C SER A 68 -13.31 14.85 -4.28
N TRP A 69 -12.75 14.33 -5.35
CA TRP A 69 -12.65 12.89 -5.58
C TRP A 69 -11.20 12.43 -5.57
N SER A 70 -10.95 11.32 -4.91
CA SER A 70 -9.68 10.61 -4.94
C SER A 70 -9.89 9.11 -5.04
N THR A 71 -8.89 8.44 -5.58
CA THR A 71 -8.82 6.99 -5.66
C THR A 71 -7.66 6.48 -4.83
N ILE A 72 -7.85 5.31 -4.22
CA ILE A 72 -6.84 4.58 -3.47
C ILE A 72 -6.83 3.14 -3.95
N GLY A 73 -5.67 2.53 -3.97
CA GLY A 73 -5.57 1.13 -4.35
C GLY A 73 -4.29 0.49 -3.86
N ARG A 74 -4.35 -0.83 -3.70
CA ARG A 74 -3.21 -1.68 -3.41
C ARG A 74 -3.38 -3.03 -4.08
N PHE A 75 -2.28 -3.55 -4.62
CA PHE A 75 -2.19 -4.86 -5.23
C PHE A 75 -0.94 -5.54 -4.70
N ASN A 76 -1.13 -6.62 -3.96
CA ASN A 76 -0.05 -7.45 -3.45
C ASN A 76 -0.14 -8.83 -4.10
N TYR A 77 0.91 -9.22 -4.79
CA TYR A 77 0.97 -10.45 -5.54
C TYR A 77 2.15 -11.32 -5.07
N SER A 78 1.88 -12.60 -4.80
CA SER A 78 2.90 -13.61 -4.51
C SER A 78 3.36 -14.27 -5.82
N LEU A 79 4.65 -14.15 -6.10
CA LEU A 79 5.27 -14.82 -7.25
C LEU A 79 5.53 -16.31 -6.98
N VAL A 80 5.70 -16.68 -5.71
CA VAL A 80 5.88 -18.08 -5.28
C VAL A 80 4.59 -18.86 -5.42
N GLU A 81 3.50 -18.33 -4.87
CA GLU A 81 2.18 -18.95 -4.88
C GLU A 81 1.41 -18.66 -6.17
N LYS A 82 1.90 -17.71 -6.99
CA LYS A 82 1.29 -17.25 -8.24
C LYS A 82 -0.14 -16.77 -8.07
N GLU A 83 -0.42 -16.10 -6.95
CA GLU A 83 -1.75 -15.58 -6.64
C GLU A 83 -1.70 -14.19 -5.99
N SER A 84 -2.82 -13.48 -6.10
CA SER A 84 -3.00 -12.18 -5.42
C SER A 84 -3.30 -12.43 -3.95
N LEU A 85 -2.42 -11.96 -3.07
CA LEU A 85 -2.57 -12.11 -1.62
C LEU A 85 -3.61 -11.15 -1.05
N ASP A 86 -3.57 -9.90 -1.49
CA ASP A 86 -4.45 -8.83 -1.05
C ASP A 86 -4.53 -7.75 -2.12
N GLN A 87 -5.73 -7.40 -2.50
CA GLN A 87 -5.96 -6.31 -3.44
C GLN A 87 -7.19 -5.53 -3.03
N TYR A 88 -7.11 -4.22 -3.10
CA TYR A 88 -8.25 -3.36 -2.93
C TYR A 88 -8.20 -2.14 -3.84
N LEU A 89 -9.38 -1.65 -4.18
CA LEU A 89 -9.58 -0.41 -4.91
C LEU A 89 -10.69 0.37 -4.22
N GLY A 90 -10.46 1.65 -3.99
CA GLY A 90 -11.40 2.53 -3.32
C GLY A 90 -11.57 3.86 -4.03
N LEU A 91 -12.76 4.41 -3.89
CA LEU A 91 -13.09 5.77 -4.26
C LEU A 91 -13.49 6.54 -3.01
N GLU A 92 -13.01 7.75 -2.91
CA GLU A 92 -13.27 8.66 -1.81
C GLU A 92 -13.79 9.98 -2.33
N TYR A 93 -14.95 10.37 -1.83
CA TYR A 93 -15.51 11.71 -2.01
C TYR A 93 -15.31 12.52 -0.74
N SER A 94 -14.86 13.74 -0.88
CA SER A 94 -14.57 14.64 0.23
C SER A 94 -15.16 16.02 -0.04
N SER A 95 -16.09 16.43 0.82
CA SER A 95 -16.63 17.79 0.89
C SER A 95 -15.98 18.59 2.01
N CYS A 96 -16.43 19.81 2.27
CA CYS A 96 -15.91 20.65 3.36
C CYS A 96 -16.05 19.99 4.75
N CYS A 97 -17.17 19.33 5.00
CA CYS A 97 -17.59 18.92 6.35
C CYS A 97 -17.80 17.42 6.51
N TRP A 98 -17.90 16.68 5.42
CA TRP A 98 -18.10 15.24 5.40
C TRP A 98 -17.42 14.57 4.20
N GLY A 99 -17.27 13.28 4.27
CA GLY A 99 -16.75 12.45 3.19
C GLY A 99 -17.40 11.08 3.16
N ILE A 100 -17.33 10.43 2.02
CA ILE A 100 -17.71 9.04 1.84
C ILE A 100 -16.55 8.31 1.19
N ARG A 101 -16.26 7.12 1.68
CA ARG A 101 -15.27 6.21 1.11
C ARG A 101 -15.93 4.86 0.84
N VAL A 102 -15.73 4.35 -0.35
CA VAL A 102 -16.17 3.01 -0.77
C VAL A 102 -14.93 2.23 -1.17
N VAL A 103 -14.73 1.06 -0.58
CA VAL A 103 -13.57 0.20 -0.85
C VAL A 103 -14.06 -1.20 -1.16
N GLY A 104 -13.72 -1.69 -2.34
CA GLY A 104 -13.80 -3.11 -2.69
C GLY A 104 -12.47 -3.79 -2.40
N ARG A 105 -12.49 -4.85 -1.62
CA ARG A 105 -11.31 -5.63 -1.25
C ARG A 105 -11.49 -7.09 -1.61
N GLN A 106 -10.43 -7.70 -2.11
CA GLN A 106 -10.31 -9.15 -2.29
C GLN A 106 -9.01 -9.60 -1.64
N SER A 107 -9.11 -10.57 -0.75
CA SER A 107 -7.96 -11.16 -0.06
C SER A 107 -8.06 -12.67 -0.07
N VAL A 108 -6.90 -13.34 -0.01
CA VAL A 108 -6.83 -14.79 0.12
C VAL A 108 -6.58 -15.12 1.59
N ALA A 109 -7.45 -15.94 2.16
CA ALA A 109 -7.29 -16.43 3.52
C ALA A 109 -6.15 -17.45 3.55
N ARG A 110 -5.05 -17.12 4.23
CA ARG A 110 -3.84 -17.96 4.33
C ARG A 110 -4.09 -19.35 4.92
N SER A 111 -5.19 -19.54 5.65
CA SER A 111 -5.52 -20.82 6.31
C SER A 111 -6.30 -21.78 5.42
N THR A 112 -7.09 -21.27 4.48
CA THR A 112 -8.00 -22.09 3.65
C THR A 112 -7.76 -21.94 2.16
N GLY A 113 -7.00 -20.93 1.71
CA GLY A 113 -6.83 -20.59 0.29
C GLY A 113 -8.10 -20.01 -0.34
N GLU A 114 -9.15 -19.77 0.45
CA GLU A 114 -10.38 -19.18 -0.07
C GLU A 114 -10.24 -17.70 -0.32
N GLN A 115 -10.80 -17.25 -1.43
CA GLN A 115 -10.87 -15.83 -1.78
C GLN A 115 -12.06 -15.18 -1.06
N ASP A 116 -11.76 -14.26 -0.18
CA ASP A 116 -12.75 -13.41 0.48
C ASP A 116 -12.90 -12.09 -0.27
N LYS A 117 -14.13 -11.73 -0.60
CA LYS A 117 -14.48 -10.48 -1.28
C LYS A 117 -15.38 -9.66 -0.37
N SER A 118 -15.00 -8.43 -0.12
CA SER A 118 -15.77 -7.51 0.71
C SER A 118 -15.89 -6.13 0.06
N ILE A 119 -17.02 -5.47 0.34
CA ILE A 119 -17.23 -4.06 0.00
C ILE A 119 -17.52 -3.34 1.30
N SER A 120 -16.74 -2.33 1.60
CA SER A 120 -16.91 -1.49 2.79
C SER A 120 -17.28 -0.07 2.41
N PHE A 121 -18.21 0.48 3.18
CA PHE A 121 -18.64 1.88 3.09
C PHE A 121 -18.26 2.58 4.38
N GLN A 122 -17.61 3.72 4.25
CA GLN A 122 -17.26 4.55 5.39
C GLN A 122 -17.75 5.97 5.19
N PHE A 123 -18.49 6.46 6.18
CA PHE A 123 -18.87 7.85 6.26
C PHE A 123 -17.95 8.59 7.22
N ILE A 124 -17.40 9.71 6.81
CA ILE A 124 -16.40 10.50 7.53
C ILE A 124 -16.99 11.87 7.81
N LEU A 125 -17.16 12.21 9.08
CA LEU A 125 -17.51 13.55 9.52
C LEU A 125 -16.21 14.30 9.88
N LYS A 126 -15.96 15.41 9.20
CA LYS A 126 -14.82 16.28 9.48
C LYS A 126 -15.15 17.17 10.68
N GLY A 127 -14.23 17.26 11.63
CA GLY A 127 -14.44 18.03 12.87
C GLY A 127 -14.86 17.19 14.07
N PHE A 128 -15.21 15.92 13.90
CA PHE A 128 -15.38 14.96 14.98
C PHE A 128 -14.16 14.02 15.05
N SER A 129 -13.07 14.50 15.59
CA SER A 129 -11.88 13.70 15.84
C SER A 129 -12.18 12.69 16.95
N GLY A 130 -12.37 11.42 16.59
CA GLY A 130 -12.49 10.33 17.57
C GLY A 130 -13.45 9.19 17.24
N LEU A 131 -14.34 9.34 16.29
CA LEU A 131 -15.27 8.28 15.91
C LEU A 131 -14.95 7.78 14.49
N GLY A 132 -14.24 6.65 14.35
CA GLY A 132 -13.99 6.00 13.07
C GLY A 132 -12.52 5.84 12.68
N SER A 133 -11.61 5.83 13.63
CA SER A 133 -10.15 5.78 13.40
C SER A 133 -9.63 4.49 12.76
N GLY A 134 -10.33 3.37 12.87
CA GLY A 134 -9.82 2.06 12.45
C GLY A 134 -9.54 1.92 10.95
N ALA A 135 -10.42 2.41 10.09
CA ALA A 135 -10.25 2.25 8.64
C ALA A 135 -9.23 3.24 8.05
N THR A 136 -9.13 4.45 8.62
CA THR A 136 -8.11 5.42 8.21
C THR A 136 -6.72 4.97 8.64
N GLU A 137 -6.61 4.36 9.82
CA GLU A 137 -5.35 3.84 10.33
C GLU A 137 -4.85 2.64 9.51
N SER A 138 -5.73 1.75 9.07
CA SER A 138 -5.33 0.68 8.17
C SER A 138 -4.84 1.21 6.82
N LEU A 139 -5.46 2.23 6.25
CA LEU A 139 -5.01 2.84 5.00
C LEU A 139 -3.66 3.56 5.14
N ARG A 140 -3.42 4.25 6.26
CA ARG A 140 -2.10 4.84 6.55
C ARG A 140 -1.00 3.79 6.65
N ARG A 141 -1.32 2.63 7.19
CA ARG A 141 -0.40 1.50 7.31
C ARG A 141 -0.15 0.82 5.97
N ASP A 142 -1.18 0.69 5.15
CA ASP A 142 -1.15 -0.02 3.88
C ASP A 142 -0.59 0.84 2.73
N ILE A 143 -0.76 2.15 2.78
CA ILE A 143 -0.27 3.09 1.76
C ILE A 143 0.67 4.09 2.41
N LEU A 144 1.98 3.91 2.20
CA LEU A 144 3.00 4.83 2.68
C LEU A 144 2.83 6.21 2.03
N GLY A 145 2.81 7.25 2.86
CA GLY A 145 2.61 8.63 2.39
C GLY A 145 1.14 9.05 2.25
N TYR A 146 0.19 8.17 2.60
CA TYR A 146 -1.22 8.56 2.67
C TYR A 146 -1.46 9.40 3.94
N SER A 147 -1.77 10.67 3.75
CA SER A 147 -2.03 11.61 4.84
C SER A 147 -3.35 12.35 4.59
N ARG A 148 -4.46 11.72 4.89
CA ARG A 148 -5.77 12.39 4.87
C ARG A 148 -6.44 12.26 6.23
N TYR A 149 -6.74 13.43 6.83
CA TYR A 149 -7.44 13.67 8.12
C TYR A 149 -6.72 13.17 9.37
#